data_46b08dc84501cbd5e27407709ebdae94
#
_entry.id   46b08dc84501cbd5e27407709ebdae94
#
_cell.length_a   1.000
_cell.length_b   1.000
_cell.length_c   1.000
_cell.angle_alpha   90.00
_cell.angle_beta   90.00
_cell.angle_gamma   90.00
#
_symmetry.space_group_name_H-M   'P 1'
#
loop_
_entity.id
_entity.type
_entity.pdbx_description
1 polymer ?
#
loop_
_entity_poly.entity_id
_entity_poly.type
_entity_poly.pdbx_seq_one_letter_code
_entity_poly.pdbx_strand_id
1 'polypeptide(L)'
;MRVQLPGLYASDFAVPEDRIAIDPAALAMNGEVPLTVVDVQDARMLQADRYPTEFFSEYGFVLLDHATEVSEWNTDPVDVSSTNQVGSIYAREVEQIVRELILPNSGITYIYQPPNVITRGNTEDTEPYALGVHQDYGITADEFEDNLAAFAGFEVAKNWRLAFENSAGGRFVALSLWRTIQMNEPLRHMPLALCDPRSVRQEDLVPTSLVNFTPTGLPSIQMGLKHHPDQRWYYYSNMTTDEVLVINQFDLWRGEVPKLRSCFHTAFELPNMDSNVEPRRSCEYRPQVFF
;
A
#
# COMPACT_ATOMS: atom_id res chain seq x y z
N MET A 1 -21.70 3.77 1.68
CA MET A 1 -22.27 2.58 2.38
C MET A 1 -21.60 2.42 3.72
N ARG A 2 -22.32 1.83 4.71
CA ARG A 2 -21.73 1.53 6.04
C ARG A 2 -21.11 0.14 6.02
N VAL A 3 -19.86 0.05 6.45
CA VAL A 3 -19.09 -1.21 6.52
C VAL A 3 -18.34 -1.28 7.84
N GLN A 4 -17.81 -2.47 8.15
CA GLN A 4 -16.92 -2.67 9.29
C GLN A 4 -15.47 -2.74 8.76
N LEU A 5 -14.62 -1.81 9.24
CA LEU A 5 -13.18 -1.87 8.97
C LEU A 5 -12.46 -2.50 10.16
N PRO A 6 -11.57 -3.47 9.91
CA PRO A 6 -10.77 -4.07 10.95
C PRO A 6 -9.59 -3.18 11.36
N GLY A 7 -9.21 -3.21 12.64
CA GLY A 7 -7.93 -2.70 13.12
C GLY A 7 -7.83 -1.20 13.37
N LEU A 8 -8.93 -0.44 13.28
CA LEU A 8 -8.93 0.93 13.79
C LEU A 8 -8.89 0.91 15.32
N TYR A 9 -7.96 1.67 15.89
CA TYR A 9 -7.94 1.90 17.34
C TYR A 9 -9.14 2.76 17.76
N ALA A 10 -9.63 2.59 18.99
CA ALA A 10 -10.69 3.41 19.52
C ALA A 10 -10.30 4.91 19.53
N SER A 11 -11.27 5.80 19.38
CA SER A 11 -11.03 7.24 19.29
C SER A 11 -10.39 7.83 20.57
N ASP A 12 -10.64 7.21 21.72
CA ASP A 12 -10.08 7.55 23.04
C ASP A 12 -8.81 6.75 23.38
N PHE A 13 -8.30 5.94 22.44
CA PHE A 13 -7.09 5.17 22.66
C PHE A 13 -5.90 6.08 22.97
N ALA A 14 -5.26 5.84 24.10
CA ALA A 14 -4.04 6.55 24.50
C ALA A 14 -2.86 5.98 23.72
N VAL A 15 -2.31 6.77 22.78
CA VAL A 15 -1.14 6.37 22.01
C VAL A 15 0.06 6.30 22.95
N PRO A 16 0.74 5.13 23.08
CA PRO A 16 1.92 5.01 23.91
C PRO A 16 3.11 5.80 23.29
N GLU A 17 4.11 6.12 24.12
CA GLU A 17 5.36 6.73 23.64
C GLU A 17 6.15 5.79 22.74
N ASP A 18 6.16 4.50 23.10
CA ASP A 18 6.82 3.45 22.30
C ASP A 18 5.90 2.88 21.23
N ARG A 19 6.47 2.31 20.18
CA ARG A 19 5.72 1.60 19.14
C ARG A 19 5.04 0.36 19.68
N ILE A 20 3.82 0.14 19.24
CA ILE A 20 3.07 -1.08 19.56
C ILE A 20 3.61 -2.22 18.71
N ALA A 21 4.14 -3.24 19.37
CA ALA A 21 4.59 -4.45 18.70
C ALA A 21 3.38 -5.36 18.39
N ILE A 22 3.25 -5.74 17.12
CA ILE A 22 2.21 -6.64 16.62
C ILE A 22 2.90 -7.86 16.03
N ASP A 23 2.54 -9.04 16.53
CA ASP A 23 2.95 -10.31 15.92
C ASP A 23 1.82 -10.81 15.02
N PRO A 24 1.98 -10.80 13.67
CA PRO A 24 0.92 -11.19 12.76
C PRO A 24 0.48 -12.65 12.93
N ALA A 25 1.40 -13.55 13.26
CA ALA A 25 1.08 -14.96 13.48
C ALA A 25 0.25 -15.15 14.75
N ALA A 26 0.61 -14.46 15.85
CA ALA A 26 -0.14 -14.51 17.09
C ALA A 26 -1.53 -13.87 16.93
N LEU A 27 -1.63 -12.78 16.15
CA LEU A 27 -2.90 -12.13 15.84
C LEU A 27 -3.83 -13.05 15.04
N ALA A 28 -3.30 -13.75 14.04
CA ALA A 28 -4.06 -14.69 13.23
C ALA A 28 -4.58 -15.89 14.03
N MET A 29 -3.83 -16.33 15.04
CA MET A 29 -4.19 -17.50 15.86
C MET A 29 -5.19 -17.17 17.00
N ASN A 30 -5.10 -16.01 17.62
CA ASN A 30 -5.76 -15.73 18.90
C ASN A 30 -6.44 -14.35 18.95
N GLY A 31 -6.29 -13.53 17.90
CA GLY A 31 -6.67 -12.12 17.96
C GLY A 31 -8.02 -11.83 17.32
N GLU A 32 -8.95 -11.27 18.11
CA GLU A 32 -10.05 -10.51 17.53
C GLU A 32 -9.53 -9.14 17.12
N VAL A 33 -9.49 -8.88 15.82
CA VAL A 33 -9.21 -7.54 15.31
C VAL A 33 -10.45 -6.67 15.52
N PRO A 34 -10.37 -5.56 16.26
CA PRO A 34 -11.51 -4.69 16.50
C PRO A 34 -12.15 -4.26 15.18
N LEU A 35 -13.48 -4.32 15.10
CA LEU A 35 -14.25 -3.87 13.94
C LEU A 35 -14.90 -2.53 14.24
N THR A 36 -14.64 -1.53 13.42
CA THR A 36 -15.21 -0.19 13.54
C THR A 36 -16.11 0.11 12.36
N VAL A 37 -17.33 0.57 12.63
CA VAL A 37 -18.30 0.94 11.60
C VAL A 37 -17.94 2.31 11.04
N VAL A 38 -17.72 2.37 9.73
CA VAL A 38 -17.41 3.60 8.98
C VAL A 38 -18.27 3.73 7.73
N ASP A 39 -18.39 4.95 7.21
CA ASP A 39 -18.99 5.20 5.91
C ASP A 39 -17.90 5.15 4.82
N VAL A 40 -18.04 4.22 3.86
CA VAL A 40 -17.15 4.10 2.70
C VAL A 40 -17.88 4.50 1.44
N GLN A 41 -17.25 5.34 0.59
CA GLN A 41 -17.79 5.84 -0.67
C GLN A 41 -17.11 5.15 -1.85
N ASP A 42 -17.84 4.98 -2.96
CA ASP A 42 -17.24 4.52 -4.21
C ASP A 42 -16.48 5.66 -4.88
N ALA A 43 -15.17 5.47 -5.05
CA ALA A 43 -14.30 6.49 -5.63
C ALA A 43 -14.45 6.63 -7.16
N ARG A 44 -15.11 5.69 -7.86
CA ARG A 44 -15.31 5.78 -9.31
C ARG A 44 -16.00 7.07 -9.71
N MET A 45 -17.06 7.45 -8.99
CA MET A 45 -17.79 8.69 -9.25
C MET A 45 -17.00 9.94 -8.86
N LEU A 46 -16.16 9.83 -7.81
CA LEU A 46 -15.32 10.93 -7.35
C LEU A 46 -14.18 11.23 -8.33
N GLN A 47 -13.64 10.18 -8.95
CA GLN A 47 -12.56 10.26 -9.92
C GLN A 47 -13.06 10.59 -11.34
N ALA A 48 -14.34 10.35 -11.66
CA ALA A 48 -14.88 10.59 -12.99
C ALA A 48 -14.56 12.02 -13.46
N ASP A 49 -14.22 12.16 -14.74
CA ASP A 49 -13.87 13.42 -15.40
C ASP A 49 -12.65 14.17 -14.83
N ARG A 50 -11.82 13.50 -14.01
CA ARG A 50 -10.59 14.08 -13.46
C ARG A 50 -9.35 13.44 -14.09
N TYR A 51 -8.31 14.23 -14.28
CA TYR A 51 -7.01 13.70 -14.70
C TYR A 51 -6.40 12.85 -13.58
N PRO A 52 -5.85 11.64 -13.91
CA PRO A 52 -5.23 10.75 -12.92
C PRO A 52 -4.19 11.42 -12.03
N THR A 53 -3.31 12.23 -12.62
CA THR A 53 -2.26 12.98 -11.91
C THR A 53 -2.83 13.92 -10.86
N GLU A 54 -3.88 14.67 -11.20
CA GLU A 54 -4.52 15.62 -10.28
C GLU A 54 -5.22 14.89 -9.15
N PHE A 55 -5.96 13.83 -9.50
CA PHE A 55 -6.66 13.01 -8.51
C PHE A 55 -5.67 12.33 -7.54
N PHE A 56 -4.61 11.73 -8.08
CA PHE A 56 -3.56 11.11 -7.26
C PHE A 56 -2.86 12.12 -6.35
N SER A 57 -2.51 13.28 -6.87
CA SER A 57 -1.87 14.35 -6.08
C SER A 57 -2.75 14.83 -4.93
N GLU A 58 -4.06 14.82 -5.11
CA GLU A 58 -5.01 15.27 -4.09
C GLU A 58 -5.36 14.20 -3.06
N TYR A 59 -5.63 12.96 -3.52
CA TYR A 59 -6.16 11.88 -2.68
C TYR A 59 -5.12 10.84 -2.25
N GLY A 60 -3.94 10.84 -2.89
CA GLY A 60 -2.89 9.85 -2.63
C GLY A 60 -3.18 8.46 -3.20
N PHE A 61 -4.28 8.29 -3.96
CA PHE A 61 -4.60 7.07 -4.69
C PHE A 61 -5.34 7.39 -5.98
N VAL A 62 -5.31 6.46 -6.95
CA VAL A 62 -6.04 6.58 -8.22
C VAL A 62 -6.22 5.21 -8.86
N LEU A 63 -7.34 4.97 -9.51
CA LEU A 63 -7.57 3.79 -10.33
C LEU A 63 -7.30 4.14 -11.80
N LEU A 64 -6.56 3.29 -12.49
CA LEU A 64 -6.26 3.45 -13.91
C LEU A 64 -6.79 2.25 -14.69
N ASP A 65 -7.35 2.51 -15.86
CA ASP A 65 -7.58 1.49 -16.88
C ASP A 65 -6.21 1.09 -17.45
N HIS A 66 -5.78 -0.12 -17.20
CA HIS A 66 -4.48 -0.62 -17.63
C HIS A 66 -4.48 -2.15 -17.70
N ALA A 67 -4.70 -2.68 -18.89
CA ALA A 67 -4.47 -4.09 -19.17
C ALA A 67 -2.97 -4.37 -19.15
N THR A 68 -2.56 -5.51 -18.56
CA THR A 68 -1.16 -5.93 -18.51
C THR A 68 -0.91 -7.10 -19.45
N GLU A 69 0.28 -7.18 -20.00
CA GLU A 69 0.74 -8.33 -20.77
C GLU A 69 1.30 -9.47 -19.89
N VAL A 70 1.36 -9.28 -18.56
CA VAL A 70 1.86 -10.27 -17.62
C VAL A 70 0.83 -11.38 -17.43
N SER A 71 1.22 -12.61 -17.69
CA SER A 71 0.42 -13.82 -17.43
C SER A 71 0.95 -14.65 -16.27
N GLU A 72 2.25 -14.51 -15.94
CA GLU A 72 2.92 -15.21 -14.86
C GLU A 72 3.51 -14.23 -13.85
N TRP A 73 3.00 -14.28 -12.63
CA TRP A 73 3.35 -13.36 -11.56
C TRP A 73 4.43 -13.95 -10.66
N ASN A 74 5.66 -13.47 -10.81
CA ASN A 74 6.78 -13.92 -10.00
C ASN A 74 6.72 -13.35 -8.57
N THR A 75 6.89 -14.20 -7.57
CA THR A 75 6.94 -13.84 -6.15
C THR A 75 8.34 -13.99 -5.54
N ASP A 76 9.30 -14.55 -6.27
CA ASP A 76 10.69 -14.71 -5.81
C ASP A 76 11.45 -13.38 -5.92
N PRO A 77 11.90 -12.78 -4.79
CA PRO A 77 12.58 -11.48 -4.80
C PRO A 77 14.00 -11.53 -5.37
N VAL A 78 14.56 -12.72 -5.61
CA VAL A 78 15.91 -12.89 -6.16
C VAL A 78 15.92 -13.38 -7.62
N ASP A 79 14.75 -13.69 -8.19
CA ASP A 79 14.66 -14.09 -9.60
C ASP A 79 14.79 -12.88 -10.53
N VAL A 80 15.96 -12.74 -11.13
CA VAL A 80 16.27 -11.72 -12.15
C VAL A 80 16.43 -12.34 -13.55
N SER A 81 15.89 -13.54 -13.77
CA SER A 81 15.95 -14.22 -15.07
C SER A 81 15.19 -13.47 -16.16
N SER A 82 15.54 -13.69 -17.41
CA SER A 82 14.84 -13.09 -18.57
C SER A 82 13.43 -13.66 -18.77
N THR A 83 13.09 -14.77 -18.13
CA THR A 83 11.75 -15.37 -18.15
C THR A 83 10.81 -14.78 -17.10
N ASN A 84 11.35 -14.06 -16.13
CA ASN A 84 10.55 -13.36 -15.12
C ASN A 84 9.76 -12.20 -15.77
N GLN A 85 8.46 -12.38 -15.95
CA GLN A 85 7.60 -11.39 -16.59
C GLN A 85 7.38 -10.15 -15.73
N VAL A 86 7.47 -10.25 -14.40
CA VAL A 86 7.39 -9.08 -13.51
C VAL A 86 8.59 -8.15 -13.77
N GLY A 87 9.80 -8.68 -13.79
CA GLY A 87 11.00 -7.89 -14.06
C GLY A 87 11.16 -7.43 -15.52
N SER A 88 10.64 -8.20 -16.48
CA SER A 88 10.85 -7.92 -17.90
C SER A 88 9.69 -7.19 -18.60
N ILE A 89 8.45 -7.37 -18.15
CA ILE A 89 7.24 -6.77 -18.72
C ILE A 89 6.66 -5.75 -17.75
N TYR A 90 6.24 -6.20 -16.55
CA TYR A 90 5.50 -5.35 -15.61
C TYR A 90 6.30 -4.13 -15.16
N ALA A 91 7.60 -4.29 -14.92
CA ALA A 91 8.48 -3.18 -14.56
C ALA A 91 8.45 -2.04 -15.60
N ARG A 92 8.39 -2.35 -16.90
CA ARG A 92 8.29 -1.34 -17.97
C ARG A 92 6.92 -0.68 -18.03
N GLU A 93 5.86 -1.46 -17.88
CA GLU A 93 4.48 -0.95 -17.79
C GLU A 93 4.36 0.03 -16.59
N VAL A 94 4.90 -0.35 -15.44
CA VAL A 94 4.89 0.48 -14.22
C VAL A 94 5.73 1.75 -14.41
N GLU A 95 6.90 1.67 -15.05
CA GLU A 95 7.70 2.87 -15.33
C GLU A 95 6.91 3.86 -16.19
N GLN A 96 6.20 3.38 -17.21
CA GLN A 96 5.36 4.22 -18.04
C GLN A 96 4.20 4.84 -17.23
N ILE A 97 3.47 4.05 -16.44
CA ILE A 97 2.41 4.55 -15.56
C ILE A 97 2.94 5.67 -14.65
N VAL A 98 4.06 5.43 -13.99
CA VAL A 98 4.63 6.41 -13.03
C VAL A 98 5.04 7.69 -13.75
N ARG A 99 5.75 7.61 -14.87
CA ARG A 99 6.29 8.78 -15.57
C ARG A 99 5.24 9.57 -16.34
N GLU A 100 4.21 8.92 -16.86
CA GLU A 100 3.27 9.58 -17.77
C GLU A 100 1.94 9.94 -17.08
N LEU A 101 1.46 9.09 -16.14
CA LEU A 101 0.12 9.22 -15.57
C LEU A 101 0.11 9.68 -14.10
N ILE A 102 1.14 9.32 -13.32
CA ILE A 102 1.13 9.60 -11.87
C ILE A 102 2.00 10.80 -11.52
N LEU A 103 3.23 10.83 -11.99
CA LEU A 103 4.24 11.85 -11.67
C LEU A 103 4.86 12.46 -12.95
N PRO A 104 4.05 12.95 -13.90
CA PRO A 104 4.57 13.53 -15.13
C PRO A 104 5.38 14.81 -14.83
N ASN A 105 6.41 15.07 -15.61
CA ASN A 105 7.23 16.29 -15.53
C ASN A 105 7.84 16.56 -14.12
N SER A 106 7.99 15.55 -13.30
CA SER A 106 8.37 15.68 -11.89
C SER A 106 9.88 15.64 -11.62
N GLY A 107 10.71 15.48 -12.66
CA GLY A 107 12.17 15.40 -12.50
C GLY A 107 12.66 14.06 -11.93
N ILE A 108 11.96 12.96 -12.22
CA ILE A 108 12.35 11.60 -11.81
C ILE A 108 13.72 11.25 -12.37
N THR A 109 14.69 10.99 -11.49
CA THR A 109 16.05 10.58 -11.85
C THR A 109 16.21 9.07 -11.93
N TYR A 110 15.54 8.33 -11.04
CA TYR A 110 15.64 6.87 -10.97
C TYR A 110 14.34 6.26 -10.40
N ILE A 111 13.97 5.08 -10.91
CA ILE A 111 12.91 4.25 -10.37
C ILE A 111 13.51 2.88 -10.05
N TYR A 112 13.58 2.53 -8.77
CA TYR A 112 13.87 1.16 -8.36
C TYR A 112 12.65 0.28 -8.61
N GLN A 113 12.84 -0.84 -9.26
CA GLN A 113 11.79 -1.79 -9.63
C GLN A 113 12.12 -3.17 -9.03
N PRO A 114 11.33 -3.69 -8.09
CA PRO A 114 11.57 -5.04 -7.57
C PRO A 114 11.31 -6.09 -8.66
N PRO A 115 11.99 -7.25 -8.61
CA PRO A 115 11.78 -8.32 -9.59
C PRO A 115 10.53 -9.17 -9.31
N ASN A 116 9.79 -8.89 -8.22
CA ASN A 116 8.68 -9.69 -7.75
C ASN A 116 7.48 -8.86 -7.33
N VAL A 117 6.35 -9.52 -7.17
CA VAL A 117 5.12 -9.00 -6.53
C VAL A 117 4.84 -9.73 -5.23
N ILE A 118 4.06 -9.10 -4.36
CA ILE A 118 3.43 -9.76 -3.21
C ILE A 118 2.04 -10.19 -3.66
N THR A 119 1.75 -11.51 -3.62
CA THR A 119 0.43 -12.02 -3.97
C THR A 119 -0.39 -12.30 -2.72
N ARG A 120 -1.70 -12.02 -2.79
CA ARG A 120 -2.62 -12.29 -1.69
C ARG A 120 -3.88 -12.99 -2.19
N GLY A 121 -4.32 -13.99 -1.42
CA GLY A 121 -5.49 -14.81 -1.74
C GLY A 121 -5.83 -15.78 -0.60
N ASN A 122 -6.72 -16.73 -0.89
CA ASN A 122 -7.09 -17.83 0.01
C ASN A 122 -6.59 -19.18 -0.53
N THR A 123 -5.40 -19.20 -1.13
CA THR A 123 -4.76 -20.39 -1.72
C THR A 123 -3.42 -20.65 -1.03
N GLU A 124 -2.92 -21.87 -1.11
CA GLU A 124 -1.64 -22.26 -0.47
C GLU A 124 -0.42 -21.53 -1.06
N ASP A 125 -0.55 -21.02 -2.28
CA ASP A 125 0.51 -20.29 -3.00
C ASP A 125 0.45 -18.76 -2.82
N THR A 126 -0.42 -18.26 -1.97
CA THR A 126 -0.59 -16.82 -1.72
C THR A 126 -0.51 -16.47 -0.24
N GLU A 127 -0.07 -15.25 0.07
CA GLU A 127 -0.18 -14.74 1.42
C GLU A 127 -1.64 -14.45 1.80
N PRO A 128 -2.01 -14.52 3.09
CA PRO A 128 -3.34 -14.15 3.56
C PRO A 128 -3.60 -12.66 3.33
N TYR A 129 -4.88 -12.28 3.32
CA TYR A 129 -5.25 -10.86 3.27
C TYR A 129 -4.71 -10.11 4.48
N ALA A 130 -4.12 -8.92 4.24
CA ALA A 130 -3.76 -8.03 5.32
C ALA A 130 -5.05 -7.42 5.91
N LEU A 131 -5.41 -7.85 7.11
CA LEU A 131 -6.54 -7.36 7.87
C LEU A 131 -6.04 -6.40 8.95
N GLY A 132 -6.65 -5.24 9.00
CA GLY A 132 -6.28 -4.19 9.93
C GLY A 132 -5.87 -2.93 9.19
N VAL A 133 -6.47 -1.80 9.58
CA VAL A 133 -6.12 -0.50 9.02
C VAL A 133 -4.67 -0.18 9.34
N HIS A 134 -3.87 0.01 8.31
CA HIS A 134 -2.45 0.33 8.43
C HIS A 134 -1.95 1.18 7.25
N GLN A 135 -0.77 1.70 7.45
CA GLN A 135 0.09 2.26 6.42
C GLN A 135 1.45 1.56 6.54
N ASP A 136 2.02 1.13 5.41
CA ASP A 136 3.13 0.18 5.35
C ASP A 136 4.47 0.70 5.88
N TYR A 137 4.62 2.00 6.01
CA TYR A 137 5.85 2.65 6.45
C TYR A 137 5.56 3.64 7.59
N GLY A 138 6.59 4.23 8.17
CA GLY A 138 6.47 5.41 9.00
C GLY A 138 6.26 6.69 8.17
N ILE A 139 6.61 7.83 8.75
CA ILE A 139 6.52 9.15 8.09
C ILE A 139 7.88 9.85 7.99
N THR A 140 8.94 9.25 8.53
CA THR A 140 10.29 9.82 8.57
C THR A 140 11.28 9.01 7.71
N ALA A 141 12.40 9.64 7.35
CA ALA A 141 13.48 8.96 6.64
C ALA A 141 14.10 7.82 7.47
N ASP A 142 14.22 8.01 8.78
CA ASP A 142 14.79 7.00 9.68
C ASP A 142 13.88 5.76 9.75
N GLU A 143 12.57 5.96 9.85
CA GLU A 143 11.59 4.87 9.85
C GLU A 143 11.57 4.09 8.53
N PHE A 144 11.75 4.76 7.39
CA PHE A 144 11.85 4.08 6.10
C PHE A 144 13.16 3.29 5.97
N GLU A 145 14.27 3.86 6.44
CA GLU A 145 15.58 3.18 6.49
C GLU A 145 15.52 1.94 7.37
N ASP A 146 14.93 2.05 8.58
CA ASP A 146 14.73 0.92 9.49
C ASP A 146 13.88 -0.19 8.83
N ASN A 147 12.86 0.20 8.09
CA ASN A 147 12.02 -0.76 7.36
C ASN A 147 12.81 -1.49 6.25
N LEU A 148 13.62 -0.76 5.50
CA LEU A 148 14.52 -1.39 4.51
C LEU A 148 15.55 -2.31 5.18
N ALA A 149 16.11 -1.92 6.32
CA ALA A 149 17.02 -2.77 7.08
C ALA A 149 16.34 -4.07 7.54
N ALA A 150 15.07 -3.99 7.94
CA ALA A 150 14.27 -5.14 8.35
C ALA A 150 14.02 -6.15 7.21
N PHE A 151 13.76 -5.67 6.00
CA PHE A 151 13.44 -6.54 4.86
C PHE A 151 14.65 -6.94 4.00
N ALA A 152 15.61 -6.03 3.81
CA ALA A 152 16.71 -6.19 2.86
C ALA A 152 18.11 -6.05 3.46
N GLY A 153 18.21 -5.77 4.76
CA GLY A 153 19.47 -5.62 5.49
C GLY A 153 20.06 -4.20 5.46
N PHE A 154 20.98 -3.96 6.38
CA PHE A 154 21.57 -2.63 6.64
C PHE A 154 22.30 -2.01 5.46
N GLU A 155 22.95 -2.81 4.61
CA GLU A 155 23.65 -2.27 3.44
C GLU A 155 22.69 -1.69 2.40
N VAL A 156 21.54 -2.33 2.18
CA VAL A 156 20.49 -1.80 1.28
C VAL A 156 19.90 -0.54 1.86
N ALA A 157 19.58 -0.52 3.14
CA ALA A 157 19.05 0.63 3.85
C ALA A 157 20.00 1.83 3.77
N LYS A 158 21.27 1.64 4.04
CA LYS A 158 22.32 2.65 3.93
C LYS A 158 22.47 3.18 2.50
N ASN A 159 22.44 2.32 1.51
CA ASN A 159 22.54 2.73 0.10
C ASN A 159 21.31 3.58 -0.31
N TRP A 160 20.12 3.21 0.14
CA TRP A 160 18.93 4.03 -0.04
C TRP A 160 19.10 5.42 0.59
N ARG A 161 19.56 5.48 1.84
CA ARG A 161 19.80 6.75 2.55
C ARG A 161 20.75 7.64 1.76
N LEU A 162 21.89 7.10 1.33
CA LEU A 162 22.86 7.84 0.54
C LEU A 162 22.26 8.32 -0.80
N ALA A 163 21.47 7.49 -1.48
CA ALA A 163 20.81 7.87 -2.72
C ALA A 163 19.81 9.01 -2.49
N PHE A 164 19.00 8.95 -1.44
CA PHE A 164 18.05 9.99 -1.08
C PHE A 164 18.75 11.31 -0.71
N GLU A 165 19.77 11.26 0.15
CA GLU A 165 20.50 12.45 0.59
C GLU A 165 21.26 13.15 -0.53
N ASN A 166 21.71 12.42 -1.53
CA ASN A 166 22.43 12.95 -2.69
C ASN A 166 21.51 13.19 -3.91
N SER A 167 20.21 12.88 -3.85
CA SER A 167 19.30 13.13 -4.95
C SER A 167 19.15 14.62 -5.24
N ALA A 168 19.14 15.01 -6.53
CA ALA A 168 19.08 16.41 -6.94
C ALA A 168 17.76 17.09 -6.53
N GLY A 169 16.63 16.40 -6.67
CA GLY A 169 15.30 16.90 -6.36
C GLY A 169 14.94 16.81 -4.89
N GLY A 170 15.70 16.07 -4.08
CA GLY A 170 15.46 15.94 -2.65
C GLY A 170 14.11 15.33 -2.27
N ARG A 171 13.48 14.60 -3.18
CA ARG A 171 12.21 13.90 -2.95
C ARG A 171 12.37 12.40 -3.20
N PHE A 172 11.66 11.62 -2.41
CA PHE A 172 11.55 10.18 -2.56
C PHE A 172 10.08 9.75 -2.39
N VAL A 173 9.59 8.86 -3.25
CA VAL A 173 8.23 8.34 -3.19
C VAL A 173 8.27 6.81 -3.30
N ALA A 174 7.63 6.12 -2.38
CA ALA A 174 7.29 4.71 -2.54
C ALA A 174 5.82 4.57 -2.92
N LEU A 175 5.55 3.84 -4.00
CA LEU A 175 4.20 3.57 -4.49
C LEU A 175 3.83 2.11 -4.26
N SER A 176 2.53 1.83 -4.21
CA SER A 176 1.98 0.50 -4.41
C SER A 176 1.12 0.51 -5.68
N LEU A 177 1.42 -0.38 -6.61
CA LEU A 177 0.53 -0.70 -7.72
C LEU A 177 -0.16 -2.02 -7.38
N TRP A 178 -1.41 -1.89 -6.99
CA TRP A 178 -2.23 -3.01 -6.57
C TRP A 178 -3.27 -3.35 -7.63
N ARG A 179 -3.45 -4.63 -7.94
CA ARG A 179 -4.45 -5.10 -8.89
C ARG A 179 -4.94 -6.50 -8.58
N THR A 180 -6.13 -6.82 -9.07
CA THR A 180 -6.59 -8.21 -9.15
C THR A 180 -5.87 -8.94 -10.27
N ILE A 181 -5.58 -10.23 -10.05
CA ILE A 181 -4.90 -11.09 -11.02
C ILE A 181 -5.61 -12.43 -11.11
N GLN A 182 -5.65 -13.03 -12.29
CA GLN A 182 -6.18 -14.39 -12.50
C GLN A 182 -7.60 -14.57 -11.93
N MET A 183 -8.44 -13.55 -12.00
CA MET A 183 -9.85 -13.57 -11.65
C MET A 183 -10.71 -13.55 -12.93
N ASN A 184 -11.85 -14.22 -12.88
CA ASN A 184 -12.81 -14.26 -13.99
C ASN A 184 -13.93 -13.22 -13.81
N GLU A 185 -14.22 -12.89 -12.53
CA GLU A 185 -15.28 -11.95 -12.17
C GLU A 185 -14.69 -10.65 -11.61
N PRO A 186 -15.39 -9.53 -11.75
CA PRO A 186 -14.99 -8.29 -11.09
C PRO A 186 -14.90 -8.44 -9.57
N LEU A 187 -13.93 -7.78 -8.97
CA LEU A 187 -13.66 -7.83 -7.55
C LEU A 187 -14.87 -7.40 -6.70
N ARG A 188 -15.37 -8.33 -5.91
CA ARG A 188 -16.38 -8.07 -4.86
C ARG A 188 -15.96 -8.63 -3.51
N HIS A 189 -15.12 -9.67 -3.48
CA HIS A 189 -14.62 -10.26 -2.24
C HIS A 189 -13.43 -9.47 -1.71
N MET A 190 -13.50 -8.98 -0.49
CA MET A 190 -12.40 -8.32 0.23
C MET A 190 -11.72 -7.18 -0.57
N PRO A 191 -12.45 -6.18 -1.13
CA PRO A 191 -11.84 -5.02 -1.75
C PRO A 191 -11.02 -4.21 -0.74
N LEU A 192 -10.23 -3.25 -1.23
CA LEU A 192 -9.47 -2.34 -0.36
C LEU A 192 -10.27 -1.07 -0.05
N ALA A 193 -10.38 -0.74 1.24
CA ALA A 193 -10.73 0.58 1.70
C ALA A 193 -9.48 1.45 1.80
N LEU A 194 -9.58 2.70 1.36
CA LEU A 194 -8.52 3.70 1.29
C LEU A 194 -8.96 4.95 2.05
N CYS A 195 -8.13 5.45 2.95
CA CYS A 195 -8.40 6.67 3.68
C CYS A 195 -7.76 7.87 2.97
N ASP A 196 -8.54 8.93 2.74
CA ASP A 196 -8.02 10.21 2.27
C ASP A 196 -7.05 10.79 3.31
N PRO A 197 -5.75 10.92 3.02
CA PRO A 197 -4.75 11.37 3.98
C PRO A 197 -5.03 12.78 4.53
N ARG A 198 -5.76 13.62 3.78
CA ARG A 198 -6.15 14.98 4.21
C ARG A 198 -7.18 14.97 5.35
N SER A 199 -7.86 13.85 5.55
CA SER A 199 -8.84 13.67 6.63
C SER A 199 -8.26 13.02 7.88
N VAL A 200 -6.98 12.67 7.86
CA VAL A 200 -6.26 12.07 8.98
C VAL A 200 -5.54 13.16 9.78
N ARG A 201 -5.73 13.20 11.08
CA ARG A 201 -5.05 14.11 11.97
C ARG A 201 -3.77 13.48 12.51
N GLN A 202 -2.75 14.28 12.79
CA GLN A 202 -1.47 13.81 13.31
C GLN A 202 -1.62 13.06 14.64
N GLU A 203 -2.50 13.50 15.51
CA GLU A 203 -2.79 12.87 16.81
C GLU A 203 -3.56 11.55 16.72
N ASP A 204 -4.04 11.17 15.53
CA ASP A 204 -4.70 9.88 15.29
C ASP A 204 -3.71 8.79 14.83
N LEU A 205 -2.46 9.17 14.55
CA LEU A 205 -1.43 8.21 14.17
C LEU A 205 -0.99 7.37 15.37
N VAL A 206 -0.90 6.06 15.15
CA VAL A 206 -0.47 5.09 16.16
C VAL A 206 0.78 4.39 15.66
N PRO A 207 1.97 4.71 16.17
CA PRO A 207 3.20 4.02 15.79
C PRO A 207 3.13 2.53 16.12
N THR A 208 3.28 1.69 15.10
CA THR A 208 3.24 0.23 15.24
C THR A 208 4.45 -0.43 14.57
N SER A 209 4.78 -1.65 14.98
CA SER A 209 5.81 -2.46 14.34
C SER A 209 5.34 -3.91 14.24
N LEU A 210 5.62 -4.58 13.12
CA LEU A 210 5.45 -6.02 13.01
C LEU A 210 6.71 -6.71 13.51
N VAL A 211 6.56 -7.59 14.49
CA VAL A 211 7.64 -8.42 15.04
C VAL A 211 7.50 -9.86 14.54
N ASN A 212 8.60 -10.61 14.51
CA ASN A 212 8.64 -12.00 14.03
C ASN A 212 8.13 -12.17 12.58
N PHE A 213 8.27 -11.14 11.75
CA PHE A 213 7.69 -11.10 10.41
C PHE A 213 8.74 -10.95 9.30
N THR A 214 9.85 -10.28 9.57
CA THR A 214 10.84 -9.93 8.55
C THR A 214 11.94 -10.98 8.41
N PRO A 215 12.61 -11.11 7.24
CA PRO A 215 13.69 -12.05 7.03
C PRO A 215 14.90 -11.84 7.95
N THR A 216 15.16 -10.60 8.38
CA THR A 216 16.29 -10.26 9.24
C THR A 216 16.00 -10.43 10.74
N GLY A 217 14.74 -10.61 11.11
CA GLY A 217 14.28 -10.62 12.50
C GLY A 217 14.15 -9.24 13.14
N LEU A 218 14.51 -8.16 12.44
CA LEU A 218 14.24 -6.78 12.90
C LEU A 218 12.75 -6.45 12.76
N PRO A 219 12.18 -5.59 13.62
CA PRO A 219 10.80 -5.15 13.48
C PRO A 219 10.58 -4.37 12.16
N SER A 220 9.48 -4.65 11.47
CA SER A 220 9.01 -3.82 10.36
C SER A 220 8.23 -2.63 10.91
N ILE A 221 8.56 -1.44 10.43
CA ILE A 221 7.89 -0.20 10.85
C ILE A 221 6.58 -0.03 10.08
N GLN A 222 5.51 0.24 10.80
CA GLN A 222 4.20 0.56 10.26
C GLN A 222 3.54 1.69 11.05
N MET A 223 2.39 2.15 10.56
CA MET A 223 1.54 3.09 11.26
C MET A 223 0.11 2.54 11.32
N GLY A 224 -0.45 2.47 12.51
CA GLY A 224 -1.87 2.26 12.74
C GLY A 224 -2.62 3.58 12.83
N LEU A 225 -3.95 3.53 12.93
CA LEU A 225 -4.81 4.72 12.92
C LEU A 225 -5.90 4.60 13.99
N LYS A 226 -6.10 5.67 14.78
CA LYS A 226 -7.30 5.83 15.60
C LYS A 226 -8.49 6.22 14.74
N HIS A 227 -9.66 5.72 15.08
CA HIS A 227 -10.91 6.16 14.46
C HIS A 227 -11.21 7.62 14.79
N HIS A 228 -11.55 8.39 13.76
CA HIS A 228 -12.12 9.72 13.88
C HIS A 228 -13.28 9.91 12.90
N PRO A 229 -14.40 10.53 13.29
CA PRO A 229 -15.58 10.65 12.43
C PRO A 229 -15.37 11.49 11.17
N ASP A 230 -14.35 12.36 11.15
CA ASP A 230 -14.01 13.17 9.97
C ASP A 230 -13.19 12.42 8.92
N GLN A 231 -12.73 11.19 9.21
CA GLN A 231 -12.00 10.37 8.25
C GLN A 231 -12.90 10.00 7.08
N ARG A 232 -12.37 10.20 5.85
CA ARG A 232 -13.08 9.90 4.62
C ARG A 232 -12.49 8.64 4.00
N TRP A 233 -13.36 7.62 3.88
CA TRP A 233 -12.98 6.32 3.36
C TRP A 233 -13.59 6.07 1.99
N TYR A 234 -12.79 5.48 1.10
CA TYR A 234 -13.13 5.19 -0.28
C TYR A 234 -12.77 3.76 -0.65
N TYR A 235 -13.39 3.24 -1.70
CA TYR A 235 -13.02 2.00 -2.35
C TYR A 235 -13.38 2.10 -3.83
N TYR A 236 -12.88 1.19 -4.65
CA TYR A 236 -13.32 1.09 -6.04
C TYR A 236 -14.16 -0.18 -6.21
N SER A 237 -15.43 0.01 -6.61
CA SER A 237 -16.34 -1.12 -6.84
C SER A 237 -15.98 -1.88 -8.11
N ASN A 238 -16.20 -3.20 -8.09
CA ASN A 238 -16.09 -4.08 -9.25
C ASN A 238 -14.80 -3.87 -10.06
N MET A 239 -13.65 -3.77 -9.40
CA MET A 239 -12.38 -3.70 -10.11
C MET A 239 -12.17 -4.97 -10.94
N THR A 240 -11.64 -4.79 -12.14
CA THR A 240 -11.29 -5.87 -13.07
C THR A 240 -9.77 -6.11 -13.12
N THR A 241 -9.35 -7.18 -13.76
CA THR A 241 -7.94 -7.46 -14.00
C THR A 241 -7.27 -6.47 -14.97
N ASP A 242 -8.06 -5.71 -15.72
CA ASP A 242 -7.59 -4.66 -16.63
C ASP A 242 -7.47 -3.28 -15.96
N GLU A 243 -7.55 -3.24 -14.64
CA GLU A 243 -7.40 -2.03 -13.85
C GLU A 243 -6.25 -2.16 -12.85
N VAL A 244 -5.58 -1.05 -12.55
CA VAL A 244 -4.54 -0.97 -11.52
C VAL A 244 -4.81 0.21 -10.59
N LEU A 245 -4.83 -0.09 -9.29
CA LEU A 245 -4.93 0.89 -8.22
C LEU A 245 -3.52 1.33 -7.82
N VAL A 246 -3.21 2.60 -8.00
CA VAL A 246 -1.96 3.21 -7.54
C VAL A 246 -2.20 3.90 -6.21
N ILE A 247 -1.39 3.56 -5.21
CA ILE A 247 -1.48 4.09 -3.84
C ILE A 247 -0.16 4.74 -3.47
N ASN A 248 -0.21 5.94 -2.92
CA ASN A 248 0.94 6.59 -2.29
C ASN A 248 1.19 5.94 -0.94
N GLN A 249 2.31 5.22 -0.83
CA GLN A 249 2.70 4.52 0.40
C GLN A 249 3.67 5.33 1.26
N PHE A 250 4.47 6.20 0.63
CA PHE A 250 5.42 7.04 1.33
C PHE A 250 5.87 8.19 0.41
N ASP A 251 5.90 9.42 0.92
CA ASP A 251 6.35 10.61 0.16
C ASP A 251 7.15 11.51 1.08
N LEU A 252 8.45 11.58 0.87
CA LEU A 252 9.42 12.25 1.69
C LEU A 252 10.12 13.36 0.93
N TRP A 253 10.23 14.52 1.57
CA TRP A 253 10.98 15.66 1.07
C TRP A 253 12.11 15.99 2.03
N ARG A 254 13.34 16.09 1.50
CA ARG A 254 14.53 16.44 2.28
C ARG A 254 14.40 17.84 2.86
N GLY A 255 14.60 17.94 4.18
CA GLY A 255 14.53 19.21 4.90
C GLY A 255 13.11 19.69 5.24
N GLU A 256 12.07 18.98 4.85
CA GLU A 256 10.71 19.26 5.32
C GLU A 256 10.43 18.56 6.67
N VAL A 257 9.52 19.15 7.43
CA VAL A 257 8.96 18.47 8.61
C VAL A 257 8.16 17.26 8.15
N PRO A 258 8.39 16.06 8.72
CA PRO A 258 7.66 14.87 8.36
C PRO A 258 6.14 15.05 8.53
N LYS A 259 5.39 14.66 7.52
CA LYS A 259 3.91 14.69 7.55
C LYS A 259 3.35 13.52 6.76
N LEU A 260 2.16 13.10 7.15
CA LEU A 260 1.45 12.06 6.43
C LEU A 260 1.05 12.56 5.02
N ARG A 261 1.44 11.80 4.00
CA ARG A 261 1.00 11.96 2.61
C ARG A 261 0.51 10.64 1.99
N SER A 262 0.68 9.56 2.73
CA SER A 262 0.34 8.18 2.35
C SER A 262 -1.07 7.80 2.80
N CYS A 263 -1.66 6.83 2.12
CA CYS A 263 -3.00 6.37 2.40
C CYS A 263 -3.01 5.19 3.38
N PHE A 264 -3.74 5.33 4.47
CA PHE A 264 -4.15 4.17 5.26
C PHE A 264 -5.09 3.29 4.43
N HIS A 265 -4.93 1.99 4.54
CA HIS A 265 -5.74 1.05 3.80
C HIS A 265 -5.97 -0.25 4.57
N THR A 266 -6.98 -1.00 4.17
CA THR A 266 -7.28 -2.35 4.67
C THR A 266 -8.19 -3.08 3.70
N ALA A 267 -8.13 -4.41 3.72
CA ALA A 267 -9.17 -5.23 3.11
C ALA A 267 -10.42 -5.24 4.01
N PHE A 268 -11.62 -5.26 3.42
CA PHE A 268 -12.87 -5.28 4.16
C PHE A 268 -13.95 -6.10 3.44
N GLU A 269 -14.97 -6.52 4.17
CA GLU A 269 -16.12 -7.24 3.63
C GLU A 269 -17.19 -6.27 3.16
N LEU A 270 -17.68 -6.47 1.92
CA LEU A 270 -18.87 -5.78 1.43
C LEU A 270 -20.13 -6.31 2.15
N PRO A 271 -21.09 -5.46 2.51
CA PRO A 271 -22.34 -5.92 3.11
C PRO A 271 -23.17 -6.76 2.13
N ASN A 272 -23.86 -7.76 2.66
CA ASN A 272 -24.79 -8.63 1.91
C ASN A 272 -24.14 -9.40 0.73
N MET A 273 -22.90 -9.83 0.92
CA MET A 273 -22.19 -10.64 -0.07
C MET A 273 -22.83 -12.03 -0.21
N ASP A 274 -22.95 -12.49 -1.45
CA ASP A 274 -23.30 -13.89 -1.76
C ASP A 274 -22.12 -14.80 -1.36
N SER A 275 -22.41 -15.96 -0.79
CA SER A 275 -21.40 -16.97 -0.43
C SER A 275 -20.63 -17.56 -1.63
N ASN A 276 -21.15 -17.36 -2.84
CA ASN A 276 -20.57 -17.89 -4.09
C ASN A 276 -19.69 -16.87 -4.83
N VAL A 277 -19.37 -15.72 -4.20
CA VAL A 277 -18.48 -14.73 -4.84
C VAL A 277 -17.07 -15.29 -4.98
N GLU A 278 -16.48 -15.09 -6.17
CA GLU A 278 -15.10 -15.50 -6.43
C GLU A 278 -14.14 -14.89 -5.39
N PRO A 279 -13.33 -15.71 -4.69
CA PRO A 279 -12.35 -15.20 -3.73
C PRO A 279 -11.34 -14.30 -4.43
N ARG A 280 -10.98 -13.18 -3.79
CA ARG A 280 -9.98 -12.26 -4.32
C ARG A 280 -8.64 -12.96 -4.51
N ARG A 281 -8.05 -12.77 -5.69
CA ARG A 281 -6.64 -12.98 -5.94
C ARG A 281 -6.05 -11.65 -6.44
N SER A 282 -5.03 -11.15 -5.76
CA SER A 282 -4.44 -9.84 -6.04
C SER A 282 -2.93 -9.87 -5.93
N CYS A 283 -2.29 -8.92 -6.59
CA CYS A 283 -0.87 -8.67 -6.38
C CYS A 283 -0.61 -7.20 -6.05
N GLU A 284 0.51 -6.98 -5.42
CA GLU A 284 1.04 -5.68 -5.08
C GLU A 284 2.48 -5.57 -5.57
N TYR A 285 2.80 -4.47 -6.27
CA TYR A 285 4.12 -4.13 -6.76
C TYR A 285 4.56 -2.79 -6.19
N ARG A 286 5.78 -2.71 -5.64
CA ARG A 286 6.24 -1.56 -4.83
C ARG A 286 7.46 -0.86 -5.42
N PRO A 287 7.31 -0.07 -6.50
CA PRO A 287 8.41 0.73 -7.05
C PRO A 287 8.78 1.89 -6.12
N GLN A 288 10.06 2.28 -6.15
CA GLN A 288 10.59 3.40 -5.38
C GLN A 288 11.14 4.46 -6.34
N VAL A 289 10.71 5.70 -6.19
CA VAL A 289 10.95 6.79 -7.12
C VAL A 289 11.84 7.86 -6.48
N PHE A 290 12.97 8.18 -7.11
CA PHE A 290 13.92 9.21 -6.71
C PHE A 290 13.87 10.40 -7.67
N PHE A 291 14.01 11.62 -7.11
CA PHE A 291 13.96 12.87 -7.86
C PHE A 291 15.24 13.67 -7.75
#